data_8a8164c83bb85ed984332c7404c6b2b6
#
_entry.id   8a8164c83bb85ed984332c7404c6b2b6
#
_cell.length_a   1.000
_cell.length_b   1.000
_cell.length_c   1.000
_cell.angle_alpha   90.00
_cell.angle_beta   90.00
_cell.angle_gamma   90.00
#
_symmetry.space_group_name_H-M   'P 1'
#
loop_
_entity.id
_entity.type
_entity.pdbx_description
1 polymer ?
#
loop_
_entity_poly.entity_id
_entity_poly.type
_entity_poly.pdbx_seq_one_letter_code
_entity_poly.pdbx_strand_id
1 'polypeptide(L)'
;ELFARTRPVAAVAAITGTNGKSTTTSLLRHILTTAGRAVQAGANLGLPVLDFDNLDAAGTYVLELSSYQIDLTMGLRPQVVALLNISPDHLDRHGGMDGYITAKRRLLQMADAKAVLVLGSDDEWSARICQDMRAAGRRVVEIAIGREINDGLSVRDGQLYRAAGARPVADLNGIETLRGVHDWQNAAVAFAMAEALGLTPVQIIPALRTYPGLPHRMEVAARQ
;
A
#
# COMPACT_ATOMS: atom_id res chain seq x y z
N GLU A 1 6.24 -14.55 10.58
CA GLU A 1 6.15 -14.71 12.04
C GLU A 1 7.51 -14.53 12.73
N LEU A 2 8.60 -15.17 12.28
CA LEU A 2 9.92 -15.02 12.92
C LEU A 2 10.36 -13.56 12.99
N PHE A 3 10.25 -12.81 11.89
CA PHE A 3 10.52 -11.38 11.87
C PHE A 3 9.65 -10.60 12.87
N ALA A 4 8.36 -10.93 12.97
CA ALA A 4 7.46 -10.26 13.93
C ALA A 4 7.90 -10.47 15.39
N ARG A 5 8.51 -11.61 15.69
CA ARG A 5 9.04 -11.92 17.04
C ARG A 5 10.28 -11.10 17.40
N THR A 6 11.02 -10.57 16.44
CA THR A 6 12.14 -9.67 16.72
C THR A 6 11.69 -8.32 17.27
N ARG A 7 10.39 -8.01 17.17
CA ARG A 7 9.79 -6.73 17.62
C ARG A 7 10.60 -5.53 17.11
N PRO A 8 10.64 -5.32 15.80
CA PRO A 8 11.45 -4.27 15.21
C PRO A 8 11.06 -2.90 15.79
N VAL A 9 12.07 -2.09 16.13
CA VAL A 9 11.87 -0.72 16.62
C VAL A 9 11.50 0.25 15.50
N ALA A 10 11.92 -0.06 14.27
CA ALA A 10 11.55 0.68 13.06
C ALA A 10 10.07 0.46 12.74
N ALA A 11 9.46 1.44 12.08
CA ALA A 11 8.09 1.33 11.62
C ALA A 11 7.90 0.17 10.62
N VAL A 12 6.76 -0.51 10.70
CA VAL A 12 6.37 -1.55 9.76
C VAL A 12 5.17 -1.08 8.96
N ALA A 13 5.34 -1.01 7.65
CA ALA A 13 4.29 -0.79 6.67
C ALA A 13 4.01 -2.10 5.93
N ALA A 14 2.76 -2.56 5.91
CA ALA A 14 2.38 -3.83 5.30
C ALA A 14 1.38 -3.61 4.16
N ILE A 15 1.57 -4.27 3.03
CA ILE A 15 0.78 -4.11 1.82
C ILE A 15 0.23 -5.46 1.38
N THR A 16 -1.08 -5.53 1.17
CA THR A 16 -1.77 -6.68 0.57
C THR A 16 -2.81 -6.24 -0.45
N GLY A 17 -3.34 -7.17 -1.19
CA GLY A 17 -4.35 -6.98 -2.24
C GLY A 17 -4.30 -8.16 -3.21
N THR A 18 -5.20 -8.22 -4.15
CA THR A 18 -5.07 -9.18 -5.25
C THR A 18 -4.03 -8.67 -6.25
N ASN A 19 -4.16 -7.44 -6.70
CA ASN A 19 -3.28 -6.82 -7.70
C ASN A 19 -2.57 -5.57 -7.14
N GLY A 20 -1.45 -5.15 -7.77
CA GLY A 20 -0.77 -3.90 -7.47
C GLY A 20 0.22 -3.93 -6.29
N LYS A 21 0.27 -5.02 -5.52
CA LYS A 21 1.13 -5.14 -4.32
C LYS A 21 2.59 -4.75 -4.59
N SER A 22 3.21 -5.39 -5.58
CA SER A 22 4.64 -5.20 -5.88
C SER A 22 4.94 -3.78 -6.37
N THR A 23 4.08 -3.21 -7.21
CA THR A 23 4.19 -1.81 -7.66
C THR A 23 4.11 -0.86 -6.49
N THR A 24 3.10 -1.03 -5.61
CA THR A 24 2.91 -0.17 -4.43
C THR A 24 4.08 -0.30 -3.45
N THR A 25 4.57 -1.52 -3.21
CA THR A 25 5.73 -1.78 -2.33
C THR A 25 6.99 -1.11 -2.86
N SER A 26 7.29 -1.27 -4.14
CA SER A 26 8.44 -0.65 -4.80
C SER A 26 8.33 0.88 -4.82
N LEU A 27 7.14 1.39 -5.11
CA LEU A 27 6.89 2.84 -5.15
C LEU A 27 7.03 3.47 -3.75
N LEU A 28 6.45 2.85 -2.72
CA LEU A 28 6.59 3.33 -1.34
C LEU A 28 8.06 3.29 -0.89
N ARG A 29 8.79 2.21 -1.20
CA ARG A 29 10.23 2.14 -0.96
C ARG A 29 10.95 3.31 -1.63
N HIS A 30 10.68 3.57 -2.93
CA HIS A 30 11.30 4.65 -3.68
C HIS A 30 11.03 6.02 -3.06
N ILE A 31 9.78 6.29 -2.68
CA ILE A 31 9.37 7.54 -2.02
C ILE A 31 10.15 7.74 -0.72
N LEU A 32 10.17 6.74 0.15
CA LEU A 32 10.85 6.83 1.44
C LEU A 32 12.36 6.99 1.29
N THR A 33 12.98 6.25 0.37
CA THR A 33 14.42 6.33 0.09
C THR A 33 14.80 7.71 -0.49
N THR A 34 14.01 8.24 -1.43
CA THR A 34 14.22 9.58 -2.00
C THR A 34 14.09 10.68 -0.94
N ALA A 35 13.23 10.47 0.07
CA ALA A 35 13.11 11.35 1.22
C ALA A 35 14.22 11.16 2.29
N GLY A 36 15.23 10.33 2.01
CA GLY A 36 16.37 10.11 2.91
C GLY A 36 16.10 9.14 4.07
N ARG A 37 15.04 8.33 4.03
CA ARG A 37 14.75 7.33 5.05
C ARG A 37 15.53 6.04 4.79
N ALA A 38 15.97 5.39 5.87
CA ALA A 38 16.46 4.01 5.80
C ALA A 38 15.29 3.05 5.59
N VAL A 39 15.32 2.23 4.54
CA VAL A 39 14.20 1.35 4.14
C VAL A 39 14.70 -0.03 3.77
N GLN A 40 14.05 -1.05 4.32
CA GLN A 40 14.13 -2.43 3.86
C GLN A 40 12.76 -2.83 3.30
N ALA A 41 12.70 -3.35 2.08
CA ALA A 41 11.44 -3.71 1.44
C ALA A 41 11.53 -5.10 0.79
N GLY A 42 10.48 -5.91 0.96
CA GLY A 42 10.45 -7.26 0.43
C GLY A 42 9.34 -8.12 1.01
N ALA A 43 9.67 -9.32 1.41
CA ALA A 43 8.85 -10.45 1.87
C ALA A 43 8.30 -11.31 0.73
N ASN A 44 7.18 -10.97 0.09
CA ASN A 44 6.67 -11.73 -1.06
C ASN A 44 7.35 -11.33 -2.38
N LEU A 45 7.97 -10.17 -2.43
CA LEU A 45 8.74 -9.65 -3.56
C LEU A 45 10.18 -9.38 -3.13
N GLY A 46 11.15 -9.83 -3.94
CA GLY A 46 12.56 -9.50 -3.75
C GLY A 46 13.19 -10.15 -2.53
N LEU A 47 13.75 -9.36 -1.62
CA LEU A 47 14.53 -9.86 -0.49
C LEU A 47 13.62 -10.56 0.54
N PRO A 48 13.96 -11.78 0.99
CA PRO A 48 13.27 -12.43 2.10
C PRO A 48 13.38 -11.58 3.38
N VAL A 49 12.32 -11.54 4.16
CA VAL A 49 12.26 -10.68 5.35
C VAL A 49 13.31 -11.04 6.43
N LEU A 50 13.82 -12.26 6.43
CA LEU A 50 14.86 -12.69 7.39
C LEU A 50 16.27 -12.22 6.98
N ASP A 51 16.43 -11.78 5.75
CA ASP A 51 17.68 -11.23 5.23
C ASP A 51 17.73 -9.69 5.34
N PHE A 52 16.71 -9.09 5.96
CA PHE A 52 16.70 -7.64 6.19
C PHE A 52 17.74 -7.23 7.23
N ASP A 53 18.41 -6.13 6.95
CA ASP A 53 19.24 -5.44 7.95
C ASP A 53 18.36 -4.89 9.07
N ASN A 54 18.94 -4.81 10.26
CA ASN A 54 18.30 -4.14 11.39
C ASN A 54 18.25 -2.64 11.15
N LEU A 55 17.06 -2.06 11.22
CA LEU A 55 16.85 -0.63 11.14
C LEU A 55 16.61 -0.05 12.53
N ASP A 56 17.07 1.18 12.72
CA ASP A 56 16.76 1.99 13.90
C ASP A 56 15.31 2.53 13.88
N ALA A 57 14.91 3.28 14.88
CA ALA A 57 13.56 3.81 15.01
C ALA A 57 13.16 4.82 13.91
N ALA A 58 14.14 5.39 13.18
CA ALA A 58 13.88 6.28 12.06
C ALA A 58 13.65 5.53 10.73
N GLY A 59 13.99 4.23 10.70
CA GLY A 59 13.83 3.37 9.52
C GLY A 59 12.40 2.87 9.32
N THR A 60 12.19 2.22 8.18
CA THR A 60 10.89 1.63 7.82
C THR A 60 11.07 0.30 7.11
N TYR A 61 10.37 -0.73 7.58
CA TYR A 61 10.21 -1.99 6.88
C TYR A 61 8.93 -1.93 6.04
N VAL A 62 9.03 -2.18 4.74
CA VAL A 62 7.90 -2.23 3.81
C VAL A 62 7.69 -3.68 3.38
N LEU A 63 6.61 -4.30 3.84
CA LEU A 63 6.34 -5.72 3.65
C LEU A 63 5.22 -5.93 2.64
N GLU A 64 5.53 -6.60 1.52
CA GLU A 64 4.51 -7.16 0.64
C GLU A 64 4.05 -8.51 1.19
N LEU A 65 2.76 -8.66 1.47
CA LEU A 65 2.22 -9.89 2.05
C LEU A 65 1.13 -10.51 1.17
N SER A 66 1.35 -11.77 0.79
CA SER A 66 0.32 -12.61 0.19
C SER A 66 -0.69 -13.09 1.24
N SER A 67 -1.86 -13.58 0.79
CA SER A 67 -2.85 -14.19 1.69
C SER A 67 -2.29 -15.40 2.45
N TYR A 68 -1.42 -16.19 1.80
CA TYR A 68 -0.73 -17.34 2.43
C TYR A 68 0.18 -16.91 3.58
N GLN A 69 0.96 -15.85 3.39
CA GLN A 69 1.85 -15.33 4.44
C GLN A 69 1.06 -14.71 5.59
N ILE A 70 -0.06 -14.04 5.30
CA ILE A 70 -0.95 -13.48 6.32
C ILE A 70 -1.54 -14.60 7.18
N ASP A 71 -1.97 -15.71 6.58
CA ASP A 71 -2.50 -16.86 7.32
C ASP A 71 -1.49 -17.44 8.31
N LEU A 72 -0.22 -17.42 7.98
CA LEU A 72 0.86 -17.95 8.81
C LEU A 72 1.45 -16.93 9.79
N THR A 73 0.95 -15.69 9.78
CA THR A 73 1.46 -14.60 10.61
C THR A 73 0.50 -14.32 11.75
N MET A 74 1.00 -14.22 12.99
CA MET A 74 0.20 -13.91 14.19
C MET A 74 0.73 -12.72 15.00
N GLY A 75 2.04 -12.54 15.03
CA GLY A 75 2.72 -11.57 15.89
C GLY A 75 2.97 -10.19 15.27
N LEU A 76 2.72 -10.01 13.97
CA LEU A 76 3.00 -8.75 13.30
C LEU A 76 2.08 -7.63 13.81
N ARG A 77 2.65 -6.44 14.02
CA ARG A 77 1.94 -5.23 14.48
C ARG A 77 2.31 -4.04 13.61
N PRO A 78 1.85 -3.98 12.33
CA PRO A 78 2.19 -2.87 11.47
C PRO A 78 1.49 -1.58 11.90
N GLN A 79 2.20 -0.45 11.74
CA GLN A 79 1.71 0.90 12.02
C GLN A 79 0.97 1.50 10.83
N VAL A 80 1.26 1.03 9.61
CA VAL A 80 0.55 1.42 8.39
C VAL A 80 0.23 0.17 7.60
N VAL A 81 -1.01 -0.01 7.18
CA VAL A 81 -1.46 -1.17 6.42
C VAL A 81 -2.22 -0.72 5.19
N ALA A 82 -1.89 -1.29 4.03
CA ALA A 82 -2.70 -1.12 2.82
C ALA A 82 -3.39 -2.42 2.40
N LEU A 83 -4.67 -2.30 2.04
CA LEU A 83 -5.42 -3.26 1.25
C LEU A 83 -5.80 -2.58 -0.07
N LEU A 84 -5.22 -3.04 -1.18
CA LEU A 84 -5.37 -2.37 -2.47
C LEU A 84 -6.73 -2.65 -3.11
N ASN A 85 -7.03 -3.93 -3.29
CA ASN A 85 -8.23 -4.43 -3.95
C ASN A 85 -8.41 -5.91 -3.64
N ILE A 86 -9.62 -6.40 -3.88
CA ILE A 86 -9.96 -7.82 -3.79
C ILE A 86 -10.69 -8.24 -5.07
N SER A 87 -10.18 -9.26 -5.75
CA SER A 87 -10.83 -9.97 -6.84
C SER A 87 -10.59 -11.46 -6.70
N PRO A 88 -11.42 -12.34 -7.29
CA PRO A 88 -11.25 -13.79 -7.16
C PRO A 88 -9.84 -14.25 -7.52
N ASP A 89 -9.18 -14.91 -6.57
CA ASP A 89 -7.83 -15.46 -6.73
C ASP A 89 -7.60 -16.51 -5.62
N HIS A 90 -6.84 -17.55 -5.90
CA HIS A 90 -6.46 -18.61 -4.93
C HIS A 90 -7.65 -19.21 -4.16
N LEU A 91 -8.84 -19.30 -4.76
CA LEU A 91 -10.07 -19.73 -4.08
C LEU A 91 -10.00 -21.17 -3.56
N ASP A 92 -9.33 -22.05 -4.28
CA ASP A 92 -9.12 -23.45 -3.86
C ASP A 92 -8.39 -23.55 -2.53
N ARG A 93 -7.40 -22.67 -2.31
CA ARG A 93 -6.60 -22.63 -1.08
C ARG A 93 -7.39 -22.14 0.12
N HIS A 94 -8.29 -21.18 -0.10
CA HIS A 94 -9.03 -20.50 0.97
C HIS A 94 -10.45 -21.04 1.17
N GLY A 95 -10.87 -22.05 0.41
CA GLY A 95 -12.23 -22.60 0.50
C GLY A 95 -13.29 -21.66 -0.04
N GLY A 96 -12.93 -20.81 -1.00
CA GLY A 96 -13.81 -19.85 -1.65
C GLY A 96 -13.50 -18.38 -1.32
N MET A 97 -14.36 -17.50 -1.80
CA MET A 97 -14.17 -16.05 -1.72
C MET A 97 -14.16 -15.53 -0.27
N ASP A 98 -15.05 -16.04 0.56
CA ASP A 98 -15.15 -15.62 1.97
C ASP A 98 -13.88 -15.93 2.76
N GLY A 99 -13.27 -17.09 2.53
CA GLY A 99 -12.00 -17.46 3.13
C GLY A 99 -10.86 -16.56 2.65
N TYR A 100 -10.83 -16.23 1.35
CA TYR A 100 -9.83 -15.33 0.79
C TYR A 100 -9.94 -13.91 1.35
N ILE A 101 -11.15 -13.37 1.46
CA ILE A 101 -11.42 -12.07 2.08
C ILE A 101 -10.99 -12.09 3.55
N THR A 102 -11.36 -13.15 4.28
CA THR A 102 -11.01 -13.31 5.70
C THR A 102 -9.49 -13.33 5.89
N ALA A 103 -8.76 -14.05 5.05
CA ALA A 103 -7.31 -14.10 5.09
C ALA A 103 -6.68 -12.70 4.94
N LYS A 104 -7.12 -11.90 3.95
CA LYS A 104 -6.61 -10.54 3.76
C LYS A 104 -7.02 -9.58 4.89
N ARG A 105 -8.28 -9.66 5.33
CA ARG A 105 -8.81 -8.83 6.44
C ARG A 105 -8.03 -9.03 7.74
N ARG A 106 -7.49 -10.21 7.96
CA ARG A 106 -6.67 -10.54 9.12
C ARG A 106 -5.45 -9.62 9.27
N LEU A 107 -4.84 -9.17 8.17
CA LEU A 107 -3.73 -8.19 8.24
C LEU A 107 -4.17 -6.87 8.89
N LEU A 108 -5.39 -6.40 8.59
CA LEU A 108 -5.94 -5.19 9.20
C LEU A 108 -6.22 -5.36 10.69
N GLN A 109 -6.62 -6.58 11.10
CA GLN A 109 -6.88 -6.92 12.51
C GLN A 109 -5.59 -7.04 13.32
N MET A 110 -4.49 -7.50 12.70
CA MET A 110 -3.18 -7.58 13.33
C MET A 110 -2.52 -6.20 13.51
N ALA A 111 -2.95 -5.20 12.74
CA ALA A 111 -2.38 -3.86 12.80
C ALA A 111 -2.52 -3.24 14.19
N ASP A 112 -1.52 -2.45 14.59
CA ASP A 112 -1.57 -1.67 15.83
C ASP A 112 -2.90 -0.92 15.95
N ALA A 113 -3.39 -0.72 17.19
CA ALA A 113 -4.66 -0.05 17.43
C ALA A 113 -4.69 1.39 16.88
N LYS A 114 -3.53 2.05 16.85
CA LYS A 114 -3.35 3.42 16.31
C LYS A 114 -2.93 3.42 14.84
N ALA A 115 -2.79 2.25 14.21
CA ALA A 115 -2.35 2.13 12.83
C ALA A 115 -3.28 2.89 11.86
N VAL A 116 -2.67 3.42 10.80
CA VAL A 116 -3.40 3.96 9.67
C VAL A 116 -3.68 2.85 8.67
N LEU A 117 -4.95 2.67 8.32
CA LEU A 117 -5.41 1.71 7.32
C LEU A 117 -5.68 2.45 6.01
N VAL A 118 -4.92 2.16 4.96
CA VAL A 118 -5.09 2.73 3.62
C VAL A 118 -5.81 1.71 2.77
N LEU A 119 -7.07 1.97 2.43
CA LEU A 119 -7.97 0.99 1.86
C LEU A 119 -8.52 1.45 0.51
N GLY A 120 -8.28 0.68 -0.55
CA GLY A 120 -8.99 0.84 -1.81
C GLY A 120 -10.48 0.55 -1.63
N SER A 121 -11.33 1.22 -2.43
CA SER A 121 -12.78 1.08 -2.34
C SER A 121 -13.46 0.99 -3.72
N ASP A 122 -12.70 0.52 -4.72
CA ASP A 122 -13.19 0.46 -6.09
C ASP A 122 -13.83 -0.90 -6.45
N ASP A 123 -13.68 -1.90 -5.59
CA ASP A 123 -14.41 -3.18 -5.64
C ASP A 123 -15.33 -3.32 -4.43
N GLU A 124 -16.37 -4.14 -4.55
CA GLU A 124 -17.42 -4.27 -3.52
C GLU A 124 -16.88 -4.81 -2.18
N TRP A 125 -15.92 -5.74 -2.21
CA TRP A 125 -15.37 -6.37 -1.01
C TRP A 125 -14.47 -5.41 -0.24
N SER A 126 -13.58 -4.74 -0.95
CA SER A 126 -12.70 -3.71 -0.36
C SER A 126 -13.51 -2.53 0.17
N ALA A 127 -14.55 -2.08 -0.56
CA ALA A 127 -15.44 -1.02 -0.11
C ALA A 127 -16.17 -1.40 1.19
N ARG A 128 -16.67 -2.65 1.30
CA ARG A 128 -17.31 -3.17 2.50
C ARG A 128 -16.34 -3.22 3.69
N ILE A 129 -15.11 -3.70 3.45
CA ILE A 129 -14.07 -3.72 4.50
C ILE A 129 -13.75 -2.30 4.96
N CYS A 130 -13.66 -1.33 4.04
CA CYS A 130 -13.44 0.08 4.37
C CYS A 130 -14.53 0.61 5.32
N GLN A 131 -15.80 0.35 5.01
CA GLN A 131 -16.94 0.73 5.85
C GLN A 131 -16.89 0.05 7.23
N ASP A 132 -16.63 -1.26 7.29
CA ASP A 132 -16.51 -2.02 8.53
C ASP A 132 -15.38 -1.46 9.43
N MET A 133 -14.22 -1.15 8.85
CA MET A 133 -13.09 -0.62 9.61
C MET A 133 -13.39 0.78 10.17
N ARG A 134 -14.06 1.64 9.39
CA ARG A 134 -14.54 2.94 9.88
C ARG A 134 -15.57 2.78 11.01
N ALA A 135 -16.55 1.90 10.85
CA ALA A 135 -17.56 1.61 11.88
C ALA A 135 -16.92 1.06 13.18
N ALA A 136 -15.82 0.33 13.07
CA ALA A 136 -15.02 -0.14 14.20
C ALA A 136 -14.12 0.95 14.82
N GLY A 137 -14.24 2.20 14.40
CA GLY A 137 -13.44 3.33 14.92
C GLY A 137 -11.97 3.32 14.53
N ARG A 138 -11.58 2.56 13.49
CA ARG A 138 -10.20 2.52 12.99
C ARG A 138 -9.90 3.78 12.16
N ARG A 139 -8.65 4.21 12.19
CA ARG A 139 -8.17 5.32 11.35
C ARG A 139 -7.99 4.85 9.91
N VAL A 140 -8.96 5.18 9.05
CA VAL A 140 -9.02 4.75 7.66
C VAL A 140 -8.76 5.93 6.73
N VAL A 141 -7.87 5.74 5.75
CA VAL A 141 -7.70 6.59 4.57
C VAL A 141 -8.25 5.81 3.38
N GLU A 142 -9.41 6.21 2.88
CA GLU A 142 -10.03 5.60 1.70
C GLU A 142 -9.32 6.04 0.43
N ILE A 143 -9.14 5.12 -0.52
CA ILE A 143 -8.59 5.41 -1.85
C ILE A 143 -9.64 5.05 -2.89
N ALA A 144 -10.01 6.00 -3.74
CA ALA A 144 -10.99 5.82 -4.80
C ALA A 144 -10.47 6.32 -6.15
N ILE A 145 -10.88 5.66 -7.22
CA ILE A 145 -10.52 6.02 -8.59
C ILE A 145 -11.79 6.40 -9.38
N GLY A 146 -11.71 7.49 -10.13
CA GLY A 146 -12.79 7.94 -11.03
C GLY A 146 -14.01 8.57 -10.32
N ARG A 147 -14.01 8.66 -8.98
CA ARG A 147 -15.12 9.24 -8.21
C ARG A 147 -14.63 10.14 -7.09
N GLU A 148 -15.48 11.05 -6.67
CA GLU A 148 -15.23 11.86 -5.48
C GLU A 148 -15.54 11.10 -4.19
N ILE A 149 -14.77 11.40 -3.16
CA ILE A 149 -15.01 10.91 -1.79
C ILE A 149 -14.84 12.07 -0.80
N ASN A 150 -15.56 12.00 0.30
CA ASN A 150 -15.54 13.09 1.31
C ASN A 150 -14.32 13.03 2.23
N ASP A 151 -13.75 11.84 2.44
CA ASP A 151 -12.60 11.63 3.33
C ASP A 151 -11.68 10.56 2.75
N GLY A 152 -10.42 10.94 2.52
CA GLY A 152 -9.41 10.08 1.90
C GLY A 152 -8.73 10.73 0.70
N LEU A 153 -8.28 9.91 -0.25
CA LEU A 153 -7.68 10.35 -1.50
C LEU A 153 -8.42 9.76 -2.71
N SER A 154 -8.70 10.59 -3.69
CA SER A 154 -9.27 10.14 -4.97
C SER A 154 -8.40 10.56 -6.14
N VAL A 155 -8.36 9.72 -7.18
CA VAL A 155 -7.72 10.08 -8.44
C VAL A 155 -8.77 10.17 -9.54
N ARG A 156 -8.82 11.32 -10.22
CA ARG A 156 -9.69 11.59 -11.37
C ARG A 156 -8.86 12.19 -12.47
N ASP A 157 -8.91 11.62 -13.66
CA ASP A 157 -8.16 12.09 -14.83
C ASP A 157 -6.65 12.28 -14.55
N GLY A 158 -6.06 11.38 -13.75
CA GLY A 158 -4.66 11.44 -13.34
C GLY A 158 -4.33 12.51 -12.29
N GLN A 159 -5.32 13.24 -11.78
CA GLN A 159 -5.13 14.22 -10.70
C GLN A 159 -5.52 13.61 -9.35
N LEU A 160 -4.64 13.72 -8.36
CA LEU A 160 -4.85 13.24 -6.98
C LEU A 160 -5.51 14.34 -6.14
N TYR A 161 -6.62 14.04 -5.52
CA TYR A 161 -7.40 14.95 -4.67
C TYR A 161 -7.52 14.42 -3.25
N ARG A 162 -7.58 15.35 -2.29
CA ARG A 162 -7.82 15.06 -0.88
C ARG A 162 -9.23 15.49 -0.48
N ALA A 163 -10.23 14.91 -0.61
CA ALA A 163 -11.63 15.29 -0.43
C ALA A 163 -12.30 15.89 -1.67
N ALA A 164 -13.62 15.87 -1.65
CA ALA A 164 -14.46 16.44 -2.69
C ALA A 164 -14.25 17.96 -2.82
N GLY A 165 -14.23 18.47 -4.04
CA GLY A 165 -14.13 19.91 -4.35
C GLY A 165 -12.78 20.56 -4.04
N ALA A 166 -11.79 19.82 -3.54
CA ALA A 166 -10.45 20.34 -3.27
C ALA A 166 -9.65 20.59 -4.56
N ARG A 167 -8.58 21.40 -4.46
CA ARG A 167 -7.57 21.46 -5.51
C ARG A 167 -6.76 20.15 -5.51
N PRO A 168 -6.26 19.70 -6.69
CA PRO A 168 -5.42 18.51 -6.72
C PRO A 168 -4.15 18.74 -5.90
N VAL A 169 -3.75 17.72 -5.14
CA VAL A 169 -2.51 17.72 -4.36
C VAL A 169 -1.32 17.22 -5.17
N ALA A 170 -1.56 16.43 -6.22
CA ALA A 170 -0.53 15.96 -7.14
C ALA A 170 -1.12 15.69 -8.52
N ASP A 171 -0.29 15.84 -9.55
CA ASP A 171 -0.56 15.44 -10.92
C ASP A 171 0.26 14.19 -11.25
N LEU A 172 -0.43 13.10 -11.55
CA LEU A 172 0.16 11.82 -11.92
C LEU A 172 0.29 11.65 -13.45
N ASN A 173 -0.29 12.59 -14.22
CA ASN A 173 -0.16 12.58 -15.67
C ASN A 173 1.29 12.82 -16.09
N GLY A 174 1.70 12.16 -17.16
CA GLY A 174 3.06 12.29 -17.68
C GLY A 174 4.14 11.53 -16.91
N ILE A 175 3.80 10.81 -15.83
CA ILE A 175 4.73 9.90 -15.16
C ILE A 175 4.75 8.60 -15.95
N GLU A 176 5.83 8.38 -16.72
CA GLU A 176 5.93 7.25 -17.68
C GLU A 176 5.73 5.87 -17.05
N THR A 177 6.07 5.70 -15.79
CA THR A 177 6.00 4.44 -15.04
C THR A 177 4.72 4.24 -14.26
N LEU A 178 3.82 5.24 -14.25
CA LEU A 178 2.55 5.23 -13.54
C LEU A 178 1.39 5.53 -14.48
N ARG A 179 1.20 4.64 -15.49
CA ARG A 179 0.22 4.85 -16.56
C ARG A 179 -1.08 4.10 -16.30
N GLY A 180 -2.16 4.86 -16.35
CA GLY A 180 -3.51 4.29 -16.29
C GLY A 180 -4.03 4.05 -14.88
N VAL A 181 -5.27 3.62 -14.83
CA VAL A 181 -6.12 3.58 -13.62
C VAL A 181 -5.53 2.74 -12.49
N HIS A 182 -4.93 1.59 -12.82
CA HIS A 182 -4.35 0.71 -11.81
C HIS A 182 -3.08 1.31 -11.17
N ASP A 183 -2.24 1.96 -11.96
CA ASP A 183 -1.03 2.61 -11.43
C ASP A 183 -1.38 3.87 -10.65
N TRP A 184 -2.45 4.57 -11.01
CA TRP A 184 -2.95 5.70 -10.23
C TRP A 184 -3.46 5.25 -8.86
N GLN A 185 -4.14 4.09 -8.76
CA GLN A 185 -4.51 3.51 -7.47
C GLN A 185 -3.27 3.20 -6.64
N ASN A 186 -2.29 2.51 -7.23
CA ASN A 186 -1.03 2.19 -6.56
C ASN A 186 -0.31 3.45 -6.07
N ALA A 187 -0.28 4.51 -6.88
CA ALA A 187 0.34 5.79 -6.55
C ALA A 187 -0.40 6.50 -5.39
N ALA A 188 -1.73 6.53 -5.43
CA ALA A 188 -2.52 7.12 -4.35
C ALA A 188 -2.35 6.38 -3.02
N VAL A 189 -2.31 5.03 -3.07
CA VAL A 189 -2.04 4.21 -1.88
C VAL A 189 -0.63 4.49 -1.34
N ALA A 190 0.41 4.47 -2.19
CA ALA A 190 1.78 4.74 -1.77
C ALA A 190 1.93 6.16 -1.21
N PHE A 191 1.26 7.14 -1.81
CA PHE A 191 1.20 8.52 -1.31
C PHE A 191 0.60 8.58 0.11
N ALA A 192 -0.58 7.98 0.32
CA ALA A 192 -1.25 7.95 1.62
C ALA A 192 -0.42 7.23 2.69
N MET A 193 0.23 6.11 2.33
CA MET A 193 1.12 5.38 3.24
C MET A 193 2.35 6.22 3.62
N ALA A 194 2.94 6.93 2.67
CA ALA A 194 4.09 7.79 2.92
C ALA A 194 3.73 8.96 3.87
N GLU A 195 2.54 9.55 3.70
CA GLU A 195 2.03 10.56 4.65
C GLU A 195 1.79 9.97 6.03
N ALA A 196 1.21 8.77 6.11
CA ALA A 196 1.00 8.07 7.38
C ALA A 196 2.32 7.75 8.10
N LEU A 197 3.41 7.61 7.34
CA LEU A 197 4.79 7.46 7.83
C LEU A 197 5.50 8.80 8.10
N GLY A 198 4.78 9.92 8.01
CA GLY A 198 5.26 11.25 8.40
C GLY A 198 5.93 12.07 7.30
N LEU A 199 5.83 11.66 6.03
CA LEU A 199 6.29 12.49 4.92
C LEU A 199 5.24 13.55 4.54
N THR A 200 5.71 14.66 3.99
CA THR A 200 4.85 15.72 3.44
C THR A 200 4.67 15.57 1.93
N PRO A 201 3.61 16.13 1.33
CA PRO A 201 3.44 16.14 -0.13
C PRO A 201 4.65 16.71 -0.88
N VAL A 202 5.34 17.70 -0.30
CA VAL A 202 6.55 18.30 -0.88
C VAL A 202 7.68 17.29 -1.03
N GLN A 203 7.78 16.31 -0.14
CA GLN A 203 8.76 15.22 -0.21
C GLN A 203 8.29 14.08 -1.14
N ILE A 204 6.99 13.81 -1.18
CA ILE A 204 6.42 12.67 -1.90
C ILE A 204 6.33 12.95 -3.41
N ILE A 205 5.84 14.13 -3.81
CA ILE A 205 5.55 14.44 -5.23
C ILE A 205 6.79 14.33 -6.13
N PRO A 206 7.96 14.87 -5.77
CA PRO A 206 9.16 14.68 -6.59
C PRO A 206 9.57 13.21 -6.75
N ALA A 207 9.40 12.41 -5.69
CA ALA A 207 9.71 10.99 -5.73
C ALA A 207 8.77 10.21 -6.66
N LEU A 208 7.47 10.53 -6.72
CA LEU A 208 6.56 9.93 -7.69
C LEU A 208 7.04 10.14 -9.14
N ARG A 209 7.53 11.33 -9.46
CA ARG A 209 8.01 11.68 -10.80
C ARG A 209 9.30 10.99 -11.20
N THR A 210 10.12 10.59 -10.24
CA THR A 210 11.40 9.90 -10.46
C THR A 210 11.34 8.41 -10.29
N TYR A 211 10.13 7.86 -10.06
CA TYR A 211 9.95 6.42 -9.89
C TYR A 211 10.31 5.65 -11.17
N PRO A 212 11.30 4.75 -11.12
CA PRO A 212 11.80 4.07 -12.31
C PRO A 212 10.90 2.92 -12.81
N GLY A 213 9.83 2.60 -12.07
CA GLY A 213 9.03 1.41 -12.34
C GLY A 213 9.59 0.14 -11.71
N LEU A 214 8.86 -0.96 -11.88
CA LEU A 214 9.35 -2.28 -11.53
C LEU A 214 10.10 -2.89 -12.72
N PRO A 215 11.29 -3.49 -12.50
CA PRO A 215 11.97 -4.27 -13.53
C PRO A 215 11.03 -5.34 -14.11
N HIS A 216 11.10 -5.57 -15.40
CA HIS A 216 10.29 -6.55 -16.14
C HIS A 216 8.76 -6.33 -16.11
N ARG A 217 8.28 -5.16 -15.72
CA ARG A 217 6.87 -4.76 -15.82
C ARG A 217 6.78 -3.45 -16.59
N MET A 218 6.13 -3.49 -17.77
CA MET A 218 5.88 -2.33 -18.64
C MET A 218 7.14 -1.50 -18.94
N GLU A 219 8.29 -2.15 -19.05
CA GLU A 219 9.52 -1.49 -19.50
C GLU A 219 9.33 -1.04 -20.95
N VAL A 220 9.72 0.20 -21.24
CA VAL A 220 9.78 0.69 -22.61
C VAL A 220 10.94 -0.02 -23.31
N ALA A 221 10.62 -1.09 -24.08
CA ALA A 221 11.62 -1.92 -24.73
C ALA A 221 12.37 -1.19 -25.86
N ALA A 222 11.79 -0.15 -26.48
CA ALA A 222 12.43 0.74 -27.43
C ALA A 222 11.68 2.07 -27.55
N ARG A 223 12.41 3.19 -27.75
CA ARG A 223 11.87 4.44 -28.28
C ARG A 223 12.21 4.46 -29.78
N GLN A 224 11.21 4.47 -30.64
CA GLN A 224 11.41 4.77 -32.07
C GLN A 224 11.59 6.27 -32.27
#